data_fb56b5b1e0b9085f560dba0d6ed7f492
#
_entry.id   fb56b5b1e0b9085f560dba0d6ed7f492
#
_cell.length_a   1.000
_cell.length_b   1.000
_cell.length_c   1.000
_cell.angle_alpha   90.00
_cell.angle_beta   90.00
_cell.angle_gamma   90.00
#
_symmetry.space_group_name_H-M   'P 1'
#
loop_
_entity.id
_entity.type
_entity.pdbx_description
1 polymer ?
#
loop_
_entity_poly.entity_id
_entity_poly.type
_entity_poly.pdbx_seq_one_letter_code
_entity_poly.pdbx_strand_id
1 'polypeptide(L)'
;MKKLVSFMLVAAMVAATLTGCGSSDNAKSTEAAGESSAAAGTTFKIGGIGPVTGGAALYGLAVQRGAQIAVDEINAAGGINGTQIEFNFQDDEADAEKSVNAYNSLKDWGMQMLMGTVTSTPCVSVAAKTAEDNMFQLTPSGSSVECVQNDNAFRVCFSDPDQGKKSAQYIGEHKLATKVAVIYDSSDTYSTGIYESFKSEAANQGIEVVAEGAFTADNKTDFSVPLQQAQAAGAELVFLPIYYTEASLIITQANKMGYAPQFFGCDGLDGLIGVENFDQSLAEGRAVDRDRAGRVHDCGDCDRHD
;
A
#
# COMPACT_ATOMS: atom_id res chain seq x y z
N MET A 1 39.86 27.23 -56.99
CA MET A 1 40.82 28.26 -56.61
C MET A 1 41.05 28.17 -55.11
N LYS A 2 42.15 27.60 -54.71
CA LYS A 2 43.23 28.25 -53.91
C LYS A 2 42.75 28.52 -52.45
N LYS A 3 43.30 28.11 -51.33
CA LYS A 3 44.63 27.54 -50.91
C LYS A 3 44.42 27.10 -49.47
N LEU A 4 44.78 25.92 -48.95
CA LEU A 4 46.06 25.52 -48.35
C LEU A 4 46.68 26.53 -47.37
N VAL A 5 46.95 26.07 -46.14
CA VAL A 5 48.15 26.14 -45.32
C VAL A 5 47.73 25.77 -43.88
N SER A 6 48.05 24.64 -43.28
CA SER A 6 49.26 23.94 -42.84
C SER A 6 50.08 24.75 -41.82
N PHE A 7 50.32 24.18 -40.62
CA PHE A 7 51.63 24.06 -39.91
C PHE A 7 51.37 23.75 -38.41
N MET A 8 51.64 22.61 -37.94
CA MET A 8 52.87 22.02 -37.28
C MET A 8 53.04 22.42 -35.80
N LEU A 9 52.92 21.40 -34.98
CA LEU A 9 53.91 20.72 -34.13
C LEU A 9 54.77 21.58 -33.17
N VAL A 10 54.70 21.24 -31.86
CA VAL A 10 55.92 20.98 -31.05
C VAL A 10 55.61 20.04 -29.89
N ALA A 11 56.29 18.91 -29.85
CA ALA A 11 56.39 17.99 -28.71
C ALA A 11 57.58 18.47 -27.85
N ALA A 12 57.49 18.32 -26.55
CA ALA A 12 58.65 18.31 -25.66
C ALA A 12 58.42 17.29 -24.51
N MET A 13 59.14 16.18 -24.66
CA MET A 13 59.49 15.25 -23.59
C MET A 13 60.58 15.87 -22.74
N VAL A 14 60.45 15.75 -21.39
CA VAL A 14 61.67 15.73 -20.55
C VAL A 14 61.46 14.62 -19.50
N ALA A 15 62.29 13.57 -19.70
CA ALA A 15 62.55 12.57 -18.68
C ALA A 15 63.67 13.04 -17.79
N ALA A 16 63.58 12.89 -16.51
CA ALA A 16 64.75 12.90 -15.61
C ALA A 16 64.51 11.92 -14.46
N THR A 17 65.25 10.82 -14.56
CA THR A 17 65.60 9.90 -13.49
C THR A 17 66.65 10.54 -12.60
N LEU A 18 66.59 10.33 -11.27
CA LEU A 18 67.74 10.07 -10.44
C LEU A 18 67.44 9.58 -9.05
N THR A 19 68.05 8.49 -8.73
CA THR A 19 68.19 7.74 -7.50
C THR A 19 68.74 8.54 -6.32
N GLY A 20 68.34 8.22 -5.09
CA GLY A 20 69.01 8.62 -3.88
C GLY A 20 68.44 7.86 -2.65
N CYS A 21 69.20 6.87 -2.16
CA CYS A 21 69.07 6.21 -0.88
C CYS A 21 69.43 7.16 0.29
N GLY A 22 68.72 7.05 1.41
CA GLY A 22 69.11 7.65 2.68
C GLY A 22 68.09 7.42 3.82
N SER A 23 68.54 6.75 4.84
CA SER A 23 67.86 6.20 6.02
C SER A 23 67.17 7.19 6.96
N SER A 24 66.16 6.63 7.63
CA SER A 24 65.75 6.82 9.05
C SER A 24 65.02 8.08 9.48
N ASP A 25 63.83 7.82 10.00
CA ASP A 25 63.18 8.23 11.25
C ASP A 25 61.87 8.98 11.08
N ASN A 26 60.83 8.25 11.50
CA ASN A 26 59.73 8.67 12.35
C ASN A 26 58.99 9.97 12.02
N ALA A 27 57.84 9.88 11.31
CA ALA A 27 56.77 10.87 11.44
C ALA A 27 55.43 10.31 10.95
N LYS A 28 54.53 10.19 11.92
CA LYS A 28 53.10 10.35 11.83
C LYS A 28 52.43 10.15 10.44
N SER A 29 51.75 9.00 10.32
CA SER A 29 50.75 8.76 9.31
C SER A 29 49.60 9.75 9.43
N THR A 30 49.50 10.66 8.49
CA THR A 30 48.25 11.36 8.18
C THR A 30 47.55 10.47 7.18
N GLU A 31 46.51 9.79 7.62
CA GLU A 31 45.59 9.13 6.70
C GLU A 31 44.98 10.18 5.78
N ALA A 32 45.41 10.14 4.54
CA ALA A 32 44.66 10.79 3.48
C ALA A 32 43.32 10.04 3.37
N ALA A 33 42.24 10.70 3.78
CA ALA A 33 40.90 10.29 3.44
C ALA A 33 40.85 10.12 1.91
N GLY A 34 40.80 8.86 1.46
CA GLY A 34 40.52 8.56 0.08
C GLY A 34 39.15 9.10 -0.24
N GLU A 35 39.05 10.15 -1.01
CA GLU A 35 37.87 10.49 -1.75
C GLU A 35 37.51 9.27 -2.62
N SER A 36 36.59 8.47 -2.14
CA SER A 36 35.88 7.49 -2.97
C SER A 36 35.16 8.31 -4.03
N SER A 37 35.74 8.44 -5.21
CA SER A 37 34.99 8.93 -6.35
C SER A 37 33.89 7.91 -6.61
N ALA A 38 32.68 8.21 -6.11
CA ALA A 38 31.47 7.52 -6.49
C ALA A 38 31.45 7.52 -8.04
N ALA A 39 31.41 6.33 -8.62
CA ALA A 39 31.21 6.17 -10.05
C ALA A 39 29.88 6.87 -10.39
N ALA A 40 29.97 8.01 -11.07
CA ALA A 40 28.78 8.70 -11.55
C ALA A 40 28.07 7.76 -12.52
N GLY A 41 26.85 7.27 -12.16
CA GLY A 41 25.99 6.72 -13.18
C GLY A 41 25.05 5.58 -12.89
N THR A 42 25.01 4.95 -11.73
CA THR A 42 23.99 3.93 -11.47
C THR A 42 23.17 4.30 -10.24
N THR A 43 21.90 4.62 -10.44
CA THR A 43 20.93 4.75 -9.37
C THR A 43 20.27 3.40 -9.12
N PHE A 44 19.80 3.18 -7.88
CA PHE A 44 18.96 2.05 -7.56
C PHE A 44 17.49 2.44 -7.79
N LYS A 45 16.86 1.87 -8.81
CA LYS A 45 15.53 2.26 -9.24
C LYS A 45 14.45 1.44 -8.54
N ILE A 46 13.63 2.12 -7.73
CA ILE A 46 12.47 1.54 -7.05
C ILE A 46 11.21 2.06 -7.72
N GLY A 47 10.38 1.14 -8.22
CA GLY A 47 9.04 1.45 -8.71
C GLY A 47 8.02 1.45 -7.57
N GLY A 48 7.04 2.34 -7.62
CA GLY A 48 5.88 2.34 -6.75
C GLY A 48 4.60 2.31 -7.57
N ILE A 49 3.57 1.59 -7.10
CA ILE A 49 2.24 1.56 -7.73
C ILE A 49 1.19 1.62 -6.65
N GLY A 50 0.18 2.47 -6.84
CA GLY A 50 -0.99 2.55 -5.99
C GLY A 50 -1.89 3.70 -6.40
N PRO A 51 -3.13 3.76 -5.89
CA PRO A 51 -4.10 4.78 -6.26
C PRO A 51 -3.72 6.14 -5.64
N VAL A 52 -3.38 7.12 -6.47
CA VAL A 52 -3.22 8.51 -6.03
C VAL A 52 -4.38 9.39 -6.50
N THR A 53 -5.27 8.82 -7.31
CA THR A 53 -6.57 9.37 -7.70
C THR A 53 -7.67 8.33 -7.49
N GLY A 54 -8.96 8.74 -7.62
CA GLY A 54 -10.10 7.84 -7.44
C GLY A 54 -10.49 7.57 -5.99
N GLY A 55 -11.35 6.55 -5.79
CA GLY A 55 -12.04 6.28 -4.52
C GLY A 55 -11.16 5.77 -3.38
N ALA A 56 -9.93 5.32 -3.66
CA ALA A 56 -8.97 4.81 -2.67
C ALA A 56 -7.70 5.71 -2.58
N ALA A 57 -7.75 6.93 -3.10
CA ALA A 57 -6.59 7.79 -3.26
C ALA A 57 -5.87 8.13 -1.95
N LEU A 58 -6.58 8.17 -0.82
CA LEU A 58 -5.96 8.50 0.47
C LEU A 58 -4.88 7.48 0.86
N TYR A 59 -5.09 6.20 0.57
CA TYR A 59 -4.10 5.16 0.87
C TYR A 59 -2.85 5.30 0.01
N GLY A 60 -3.03 5.41 -1.32
CA GLY A 60 -1.89 5.53 -2.24
C GLY A 60 -1.07 6.79 -2.02
N LEU A 61 -1.73 7.93 -1.73
CA LEU A 61 -1.04 9.17 -1.38
C LEU A 61 -0.23 9.04 -0.07
N ALA A 62 -0.76 8.34 0.94
CA ALA A 62 -0.04 8.10 2.17
C ALA A 62 1.19 7.22 1.94
N VAL A 63 1.04 6.14 1.18
CA VAL A 63 2.13 5.23 0.81
C VAL A 63 3.20 5.96 -0.02
N GLN A 64 2.80 6.70 -1.05
CA GLN A 64 3.72 7.46 -1.89
C GLN A 64 4.56 8.45 -1.06
N ARG A 65 3.91 9.21 -0.16
CA ARG A 65 4.59 10.17 0.71
C ARG A 65 5.53 9.50 1.69
N GLY A 66 5.09 8.41 2.33
CA GLY A 66 5.93 7.66 3.26
C GLY A 66 7.17 7.07 2.57
N ALA A 67 7.00 6.50 1.38
CA ALA A 67 8.11 6.00 0.59
C ALA A 67 9.07 7.11 0.15
N GLN A 68 8.55 8.27 -0.27
CA GLN A 68 9.39 9.41 -0.66
C GLN A 68 10.22 9.94 0.51
N ILE A 69 9.63 10.03 1.72
CA ILE A 69 10.37 10.43 2.93
C ILE A 69 11.54 9.47 3.18
N ALA A 70 11.29 8.17 3.13
CA ALA A 70 12.34 7.16 3.33
C ALA A 70 13.45 7.26 2.27
N VAL A 71 13.08 7.47 1.01
CA VAL A 71 14.03 7.66 -0.11
C VAL A 71 14.88 8.91 0.13
N ASP A 72 14.27 10.03 0.51
CA ASP A 72 14.98 11.29 0.77
C ASP A 72 15.95 11.15 1.95
N GLU A 73 15.56 10.48 3.04
CA GLU A 73 16.41 10.22 4.20
C GLU A 73 17.59 9.30 3.84
N ILE A 74 17.36 8.21 3.11
CA ILE A 74 18.42 7.29 2.67
C ILE A 74 19.38 8.00 1.74
N ASN A 75 18.88 8.79 0.80
CA ASN A 75 19.70 9.53 -0.15
C ASN A 75 20.53 10.63 0.54
N ALA A 76 19.95 11.34 1.52
CA ALA A 76 20.66 12.33 2.31
C ALA A 76 21.78 11.70 3.16
N ALA A 77 21.61 10.46 3.60
CA ALA A 77 22.64 9.68 4.30
C ALA A 77 23.74 9.11 3.37
N GLY A 78 23.68 9.37 2.06
CA GLY A 78 24.65 8.91 1.08
C GLY A 78 24.20 7.72 0.23
N GLY A 79 22.94 7.33 0.32
CA GLY A 79 22.37 6.22 -0.44
C GLY A 79 22.71 4.84 0.14
N ILE A 80 22.40 3.81 -0.62
CA ILE A 80 22.68 2.41 -0.25
C ILE A 80 24.08 2.06 -0.78
N ASN A 81 25.05 1.90 0.11
CA ASN A 81 26.47 1.66 -0.26
C ASN A 81 27.01 2.71 -1.26
N GLY A 82 26.62 3.97 -1.10
CA GLY A 82 27.02 5.06 -1.99
C GLY A 82 26.19 5.21 -3.27
N THR A 83 25.20 4.36 -3.47
CA THR A 83 24.28 4.42 -4.62
C THR A 83 22.97 5.11 -4.21
N GLN A 84 22.60 6.16 -4.93
CA GLN A 84 21.35 6.89 -4.69
C GLN A 84 20.14 6.08 -5.17
N ILE A 85 19.01 6.24 -4.48
CA ILE A 85 17.70 5.70 -4.89
C ILE A 85 17.04 6.69 -5.84
N GLU A 86 16.53 6.19 -6.95
CA GLU A 86 15.58 6.88 -7.83
C GLU A 86 14.22 6.22 -7.68
N PHE A 87 13.20 6.99 -7.27
CA PHE A 87 11.87 6.49 -6.99
C PHE A 87 10.86 7.03 -7.99
N ASN A 88 10.06 6.14 -8.60
CA ASN A 88 9.01 6.50 -9.55
C ASN A 88 7.71 5.82 -9.14
N PHE A 89 6.70 6.62 -8.81
CA PHE A 89 5.39 6.13 -8.37
C PHE A 89 4.34 6.36 -9.47
N GLN A 90 3.59 5.31 -9.82
CA GLN A 90 2.55 5.33 -10.84
C GLN A 90 1.18 5.16 -10.20
N ASP A 91 0.19 5.91 -10.72
CA ASP A 91 -1.21 5.81 -10.32
C ASP A 91 -1.88 4.61 -11.01
N ASP A 92 -2.54 3.77 -10.23
CA ASP A 92 -3.35 2.67 -10.73
C ASP A 92 -4.87 2.87 -10.55
N GLU A 93 -5.28 3.95 -9.89
CA GLU A 93 -6.68 4.25 -9.59
C GLU A 93 -7.42 3.08 -8.90
N ALA A 94 -6.70 2.17 -8.23
CA ALA A 94 -7.19 0.89 -7.70
C ALA A 94 -7.79 -0.04 -8.76
N ASP A 95 -7.34 0.07 -10.01
CA ASP A 95 -7.79 -0.72 -11.17
C ASP A 95 -6.73 -1.75 -11.57
N ALA A 96 -7.16 -2.99 -11.80
CA ALA A 96 -6.29 -4.12 -12.13
C ALA A 96 -5.54 -3.94 -13.45
N GLU A 97 -6.20 -3.43 -14.49
CA GLU A 97 -5.58 -3.23 -15.81
C GLU A 97 -4.59 -2.07 -15.79
N LYS A 98 -4.97 -0.95 -15.14
CA LYS A 98 -4.08 0.20 -14.97
C LYS A 98 -2.84 -0.16 -14.16
N SER A 99 -2.97 -1.00 -13.13
CA SER A 99 -1.83 -1.45 -12.34
C SER A 99 -0.83 -2.30 -13.15
N VAL A 100 -1.32 -3.18 -14.02
CA VAL A 100 -0.46 -3.94 -14.93
C VAL A 100 0.23 -3.02 -15.96
N ASN A 101 -0.47 -2.00 -16.47
CA ASN A 101 0.12 -1.01 -17.37
C ASN A 101 1.19 -0.16 -16.66
N ALA A 102 0.93 0.24 -15.41
CA ALA A 102 1.90 0.94 -14.57
C ALA A 102 3.16 0.08 -14.31
N TYR A 103 2.96 -1.22 -14.01
CA TYR A 103 4.06 -2.16 -13.86
C TYR A 103 4.93 -2.24 -15.11
N ASN A 104 4.33 -2.41 -16.29
CA ASN A 104 5.07 -2.45 -17.55
C ASN A 104 5.85 -1.16 -17.80
N SER A 105 5.25 0.00 -17.53
CA SER A 105 5.93 1.29 -17.66
C SER A 105 7.12 1.44 -16.73
N LEU A 106 7.01 0.97 -15.49
CA LEU A 106 8.12 0.97 -14.53
C LEU A 106 9.22 -0.03 -14.91
N LYS A 107 8.84 -1.17 -15.46
CA LYS A 107 9.79 -2.16 -16.01
C LYS A 107 10.61 -1.56 -17.17
N ASP A 108 9.94 -0.88 -18.11
CA ASP A 108 10.59 -0.18 -19.22
C ASP A 108 11.48 0.97 -18.75
N TRP A 109 11.13 1.65 -17.67
CA TRP A 109 11.97 2.64 -17.00
C TRP A 109 13.21 2.00 -16.35
N GLY A 110 13.22 0.68 -16.15
CA GLY A 110 14.32 -0.10 -15.61
C GLY A 110 14.28 -0.24 -14.09
N MET A 111 13.09 -0.32 -13.49
CA MET A 111 12.98 -0.61 -12.05
C MET A 111 13.64 -1.94 -11.70
N GLN A 112 14.19 -2.03 -10.49
CA GLN A 112 14.91 -3.19 -9.97
C GLN A 112 14.13 -3.90 -8.85
N MET A 113 13.18 -3.21 -8.22
CA MET A 113 12.22 -3.76 -7.28
C MET A 113 10.95 -2.94 -7.27
N LEU A 114 9.83 -3.57 -6.91
CA LEU A 114 8.52 -2.95 -6.81
C LEU A 114 8.08 -2.80 -5.35
N MET A 115 7.69 -1.59 -4.95
CA MET A 115 6.93 -1.29 -3.75
C MET A 115 5.46 -1.01 -4.17
N GLY A 116 4.62 -2.01 -4.00
CA GLY A 116 3.23 -1.94 -4.48
C GLY A 116 2.65 -3.33 -4.79
N THR A 117 1.38 -3.42 -5.18
CA THR A 117 0.48 -2.25 -5.17
C THR A 117 -0.18 -2.07 -3.81
N VAL A 118 -0.95 -1.01 -3.65
CA VAL A 118 -1.54 -0.62 -2.36
C VAL A 118 -2.84 -1.37 -2.06
N THR A 119 -3.70 -1.57 -3.06
CA THR A 119 -4.99 -2.29 -2.92
C THR A 119 -4.90 -3.71 -3.45
N SER A 120 -5.74 -4.62 -2.94
CA SER A 120 -5.59 -6.07 -3.14
C SER A 120 -5.82 -6.52 -4.58
N THR A 121 -6.90 -6.13 -5.25
CA THR A 121 -7.19 -6.56 -6.63
C THR A 121 -6.08 -6.17 -7.62
N PRO A 122 -5.57 -4.92 -7.66
CA PRO A 122 -4.36 -4.54 -8.38
C PRO A 122 -3.14 -5.36 -8.00
N CYS A 123 -2.95 -5.60 -6.67
CA CYS A 123 -1.79 -6.33 -6.18
C CYS A 123 -1.73 -7.76 -6.71
N VAL A 124 -2.84 -8.47 -6.70
CA VAL A 124 -2.94 -9.84 -7.26
C VAL A 124 -2.61 -9.84 -8.75
N SER A 125 -3.15 -8.86 -9.50
CA SER A 125 -2.90 -8.75 -10.94
C SER A 125 -1.43 -8.48 -11.26
N VAL A 126 -0.76 -7.63 -10.47
CA VAL A 126 0.67 -7.32 -10.64
C VAL A 126 1.54 -8.46 -10.11
N ALA A 127 1.14 -9.17 -9.04
CA ALA A 127 1.89 -10.30 -8.49
C ALA A 127 2.07 -11.44 -9.52
N ALA A 128 1.10 -11.64 -10.42
CA ALA A 128 1.25 -12.56 -11.53
C ALA A 128 2.37 -12.13 -12.50
N LYS A 129 2.51 -10.83 -12.76
CA LYS A 129 3.55 -10.28 -13.64
C LYS A 129 4.93 -10.26 -13.00
N THR A 130 5.00 -9.89 -11.73
CA THR A 130 6.28 -9.93 -11.00
C THR A 130 6.81 -11.34 -10.86
N ALA A 131 5.93 -12.35 -10.73
CA ALA A 131 6.33 -13.76 -10.72
C ALA A 131 6.90 -14.22 -12.07
N GLU A 132 6.27 -13.85 -13.20
CA GLU A 132 6.78 -14.13 -14.56
C GLU A 132 8.20 -13.54 -14.76
N ASP A 133 8.45 -12.35 -14.24
CA ASP A 133 9.69 -11.61 -14.39
C ASP A 133 10.72 -11.90 -13.28
N ASN A 134 10.35 -12.68 -12.26
CA ASN A 134 11.12 -12.86 -11.02
C ASN A 134 11.52 -11.50 -10.37
N MET A 135 10.61 -10.52 -10.42
CA MET A 135 10.79 -9.20 -9.87
C MET A 135 10.40 -9.20 -8.39
N PHE A 136 11.29 -8.72 -7.51
CA PHE A 136 10.95 -8.54 -6.10
C PHE A 136 9.78 -7.57 -5.93
N GLN A 137 8.75 -7.99 -5.20
CA GLN A 137 7.57 -7.18 -4.88
C GLN A 137 7.35 -7.12 -3.38
N LEU A 138 7.16 -5.91 -2.85
CA LEU A 138 6.73 -5.68 -1.48
C LEU A 138 5.47 -4.82 -1.49
N THR A 139 4.32 -5.41 -1.12
CA THR A 139 3.11 -4.60 -0.95
C THR A 139 3.05 -4.01 0.45
N PRO A 140 2.76 -2.69 0.58
CA PRO A 140 2.59 -2.05 1.88
C PRO A 140 1.27 -2.43 2.55
N SER A 141 0.20 -2.69 1.77
CA SER A 141 -1.15 -2.85 2.29
C SER A 141 -2.06 -3.80 1.51
N GLY A 142 -1.58 -4.41 0.42
CA GLY A 142 -2.35 -5.45 -0.29
C GLY A 142 -2.53 -6.68 0.61
N SER A 143 -3.70 -6.81 1.22
CA SER A 143 -3.97 -7.75 2.32
C SER A 143 -4.52 -9.11 1.86
N SER A 144 -4.97 -9.25 0.60
CA SER A 144 -5.34 -10.55 0.05
C SER A 144 -4.19 -11.55 0.13
N VAL A 145 -4.51 -12.78 0.48
CA VAL A 145 -3.51 -13.87 0.54
C VAL A 145 -2.85 -14.12 -0.82
N GLU A 146 -3.56 -13.84 -1.90
CA GLU A 146 -3.07 -14.01 -3.26
C GLU A 146 -1.98 -12.99 -3.64
N CYS A 147 -1.89 -11.85 -2.94
CA CYS A 147 -0.83 -10.87 -3.15
C CYS A 147 0.57 -11.42 -2.93
N VAL A 148 0.71 -12.44 -2.08
CA VAL A 148 1.99 -13.01 -1.62
C VAL A 148 2.07 -14.53 -1.80
N GLN A 149 1.34 -15.07 -2.77
CA GLN A 149 1.36 -16.51 -3.05
C GLN A 149 2.65 -16.98 -3.75
N ASN A 150 3.43 -16.06 -4.31
CA ASN A 150 4.67 -16.34 -5.03
C ASN A 150 5.89 -15.97 -4.17
N ASP A 151 6.98 -16.72 -4.32
CA ASP A 151 8.21 -16.59 -3.50
C ASP A 151 8.92 -15.23 -3.64
N ASN A 152 8.60 -14.46 -4.69
CA ASN A 152 9.15 -13.13 -4.95
C ASN A 152 8.31 -11.99 -4.37
N ALA A 153 7.15 -12.29 -3.75
CA ALA A 153 6.19 -11.29 -3.27
C ALA A 153 6.03 -11.35 -1.74
N PHE A 154 6.12 -10.17 -1.12
CA PHE A 154 6.05 -9.99 0.34
C PHE A 154 5.06 -8.89 0.69
N ARG A 155 4.57 -8.90 1.93
CA ARG A 155 3.73 -7.83 2.47
C ARG A 155 4.11 -7.49 3.91
N VAL A 156 3.74 -6.28 4.34
CA VAL A 156 3.97 -5.79 5.71
C VAL A 156 2.69 -5.58 6.51
N CYS A 157 1.54 -5.91 5.93
CA CYS A 157 0.24 -5.84 6.61
C CYS A 157 -0.28 -7.24 6.98
N PHE A 158 -1.39 -7.28 7.72
CA PHE A 158 -2.17 -8.48 8.04
C PHE A 158 -2.89 -9.04 6.78
N SER A 159 -3.66 -10.13 6.96
CA SER A 159 -4.40 -10.76 5.85
C SER A 159 -5.91 -10.49 5.93
N ASP A 160 -6.60 -10.54 4.77
CA ASP A 160 -8.05 -10.45 4.70
C ASP A 160 -8.76 -11.52 5.53
N PRO A 161 -8.35 -12.80 5.50
CA PRO A 161 -8.92 -13.81 6.37
C PRO A 161 -8.78 -13.49 7.87
N ASP A 162 -7.65 -12.91 8.29
CA ASP A 162 -7.46 -12.51 9.68
C ASP A 162 -8.40 -11.37 10.07
N GLN A 163 -8.58 -10.36 9.20
CA GLN A 163 -9.52 -9.27 9.43
C GLN A 163 -10.95 -9.79 9.59
N GLY A 164 -11.43 -10.62 8.66
CA GLY A 164 -12.77 -11.17 8.71
C GLY A 164 -13.02 -11.99 9.97
N LYS A 165 -12.09 -12.89 10.28
CA LYS A 165 -12.17 -13.73 11.48
C LYS A 165 -12.13 -12.90 12.77
N LYS A 166 -11.21 -11.94 12.88
CA LYS A 166 -11.08 -11.08 14.05
C LYS A 166 -12.28 -10.16 14.23
N SER A 167 -12.87 -9.66 13.15
CA SER A 167 -14.08 -8.88 13.19
C SER A 167 -15.26 -9.67 13.78
N ALA A 168 -15.47 -10.92 13.34
CA ALA A 168 -16.49 -11.78 13.90
C ALA A 168 -16.24 -12.08 15.39
N GLN A 169 -15.01 -12.40 15.76
CA GLN A 169 -14.61 -12.64 17.15
C GLN A 169 -14.89 -11.41 18.01
N TYR A 170 -14.46 -10.23 17.57
CA TYR A 170 -14.67 -8.98 18.31
C TYR A 170 -16.16 -8.66 18.53
N ILE A 171 -16.98 -8.77 17.48
CA ILE A 171 -18.42 -8.55 17.58
C ILE A 171 -19.05 -9.50 18.58
N GLY A 172 -18.70 -10.80 18.54
CA GLY A 172 -19.23 -11.80 19.45
C GLY A 172 -18.75 -11.65 20.89
N GLU A 173 -17.45 -11.48 21.10
CA GLU A 173 -16.84 -11.32 22.43
C GLU A 173 -17.37 -10.08 23.16
N HIS A 174 -17.55 -8.96 22.44
CA HIS A 174 -18.07 -7.71 22.98
C HIS A 174 -19.60 -7.63 22.94
N LYS A 175 -20.26 -8.65 22.39
CA LYS A 175 -21.73 -8.73 22.28
C LYS A 175 -22.34 -7.50 21.61
N LEU A 176 -21.68 -7.03 20.53
CA LEU A 176 -22.12 -5.84 19.82
C LEU A 176 -23.45 -6.08 19.09
N ALA A 177 -23.62 -7.28 18.52
CA ALA A 177 -24.82 -7.68 17.81
C ALA A 177 -24.93 -9.21 17.74
N THR A 178 -26.15 -9.72 17.62
CA THR A 178 -26.45 -11.12 17.31
C THR A 178 -26.96 -11.30 15.89
N LYS A 179 -27.53 -10.25 15.29
CA LYS A 179 -28.01 -10.21 13.91
C LYS A 179 -27.23 -9.18 13.11
N VAL A 180 -26.42 -9.67 12.17
CA VAL A 180 -25.54 -8.86 11.38
C VAL A 180 -25.92 -8.94 9.91
N ALA A 181 -26.01 -7.81 9.22
CA ALA A 181 -26.01 -7.76 7.77
C ALA A 181 -24.60 -7.46 7.27
N VAL A 182 -24.25 -7.98 6.11
CA VAL A 182 -22.97 -7.67 5.43
C VAL A 182 -23.27 -7.00 4.11
N ILE A 183 -22.59 -5.88 3.82
CA ILE A 183 -22.61 -5.23 2.51
C ILE A 183 -21.17 -5.20 2.00
N TYR A 184 -20.91 -5.85 0.86
CA TYR A 184 -19.56 -6.08 0.37
C TYR A 184 -19.45 -5.93 -1.15
N ASP A 185 -18.25 -5.64 -1.64
CA ASP A 185 -17.94 -5.59 -3.07
C ASP A 185 -17.54 -6.99 -3.56
N SER A 186 -18.42 -7.62 -4.34
CA SER A 186 -18.17 -8.96 -4.90
C SER A 186 -17.18 -8.97 -6.04
N SER A 187 -16.77 -7.82 -6.55
CA SER A 187 -15.76 -7.66 -7.60
C SER A 187 -14.36 -7.34 -7.07
N ASP A 188 -14.24 -7.11 -5.76
CA ASP A 188 -12.96 -6.79 -5.12
C ASP A 188 -12.45 -7.94 -4.24
N THR A 189 -11.19 -8.33 -4.47
CA THR A 189 -10.54 -9.45 -3.77
C THR A 189 -10.39 -9.20 -2.26
N TYR A 190 -10.12 -7.95 -1.85
CA TYR A 190 -10.08 -7.53 -0.46
C TYR A 190 -11.43 -7.77 0.23
N SER A 191 -12.48 -7.21 -0.35
CA SER A 191 -13.83 -7.26 0.22
C SER A 191 -14.36 -8.69 0.34
N THR A 192 -14.18 -9.51 -0.70
CA THR A 192 -14.61 -10.91 -0.70
C THR A 192 -13.82 -11.76 0.29
N GLY A 193 -12.50 -11.59 0.37
CA GLY A 193 -11.65 -12.35 1.30
C GLY A 193 -12.02 -12.13 2.78
N ILE A 194 -12.30 -10.89 3.15
CA ILE A 194 -12.77 -10.54 4.50
C ILE A 194 -14.18 -11.10 4.74
N TYR A 195 -15.11 -10.88 3.79
CA TYR A 195 -16.49 -11.35 3.91
C TYR A 195 -16.58 -12.86 4.13
N GLU A 196 -15.89 -13.65 3.31
CA GLU A 196 -15.92 -15.11 3.40
C GLU A 196 -15.40 -15.61 4.75
N SER A 197 -14.31 -15.03 5.23
CA SER A 197 -13.73 -15.38 6.53
C SER A 197 -14.63 -14.95 7.70
N PHE A 198 -15.21 -13.76 7.63
CA PHE A 198 -16.20 -13.28 8.61
C PHE A 198 -17.38 -14.23 8.68
N LYS A 199 -17.98 -14.57 7.53
CA LYS A 199 -19.15 -15.46 7.44
C LYS A 199 -18.86 -16.84 8.02
N SER A 200 -17.66 -17.38 7.73
CA SER A 200 -17.22 -18.68 8.27
C SER A 200 -17.09 -18.68 9.79
N GLU A 201 -16.62 -17.58 10.38
CA GLU A 201 -16.40 -17.46 11.83
C GLU A 201 -17.67 -17.03 12.58
N ALA A 202 -18.58 -16.28 11.95
CA ALA A 202 -19.75 -15.66 12.58
C ALA A 202 -20.57 -16.64 13.41
N ALA A 203 -20.87 -17.82 12.87
CA ALA A 203 -21.66 -18.85 13.60
C ALA A 203 -20.95 -19.34 14.87
N ASN A 204 -19.62 -19.43 14.88
CA ASN A 204 -18.82 -19.81 16.06
C ASN A 204 -18.91 -18.76 17.16
N GLN A 205 -19.20 -17.53 16.79
CA GLN A 205 -19.32 -16.38 17.69
C GLN A 205 -20.77 -16.07 18.11
N GLY A 206 -21.72 -16.91 17.71
CA GLY A 206 -23.16 -16.70 17.99
C GLY A 206 -23.77 -15.55 17.20
N ILE A 207 -23.19 -15.23 16.06
CA ILE A 207 -23.67 -14.21 15.13
C ILE A 207 -24.45 -14.87 14.00
N GLU A 208 -25.67 -14.41 13.77
CA GLU A 208 -26.49 -14.76 12.61
C GLU A 208 -26.30 -13.71 11.52
N VAL A 209 -25.80 -14.11 10.35
CA VAL A 209 -25.77 -13.24 9.16
C VAL A 209 -27.15 -13.26 8.52
N VAL A 210 -27.96 -12.22 8.80
CA VAL A 210 -29.37 -12.15 8.44
C VAL A 210 -29.64 -11.56 7.06
N ALA A 211 -28.68 -10.84 6.49
CA ALA A 211 -28.75 -10.28 5.13
C ALA A 211 -27.35 -10.12 4.53
N GLU A 212 -27.25 -10.33 3.23
CA GLU A 212 -26.02 -10.21 2.46
C GLU A 212 -26.29 -9.34 1.23
N GLY A 213 -25.69 -8.16 1.18
CA GLY A 213 -25.81 -7.20 0.08
C GLY A 213 -24.51 -7.13 -0.73
N ALA A 214 -24.50 -7.77 -1.90
CA ALA A 214 -23.36 -7.67 -2.81
C ALA A 214 -23.55 -6.49 -3.78
N PHE A 215 -22.48 -5.77 -4.03
CA PHE A 215 -22.38 -4.81 -5.12
C PHE A 215 -21.12 -5.06 -5.95
N THR A 216 -20.91 -4.32 -7.03
CA THR A 216 -19.73 -4.41 -7.89
C THR A 216 -19.24 -3.00 -8.23
N ALA A 217 -18.07 -2.90 -8.83
CA ALA A 217 -17.50 -1.64 -9.32
C ALA A 217 -18.46 -0.84 -10.22
N ASP A 218 -19.39 -1.51 -10.93
CA ASP A 218 -20.32 -0.86 -11.85
C ASP A 218 -21.56 -0.26 -11.16
N ASN A 219 -21.89 -0.67 -9.92
CA ASN A 219 -23.11 -0.26 -9.21
C ASN A 219 -22.86 0.15 -7.74
N LYS A 220 -21.79 0.88 -7.49
CA LYS A 220 -21.32 1.25 -6.15
C LYS A 220 -21.77 2.63 -5.66
N THR A 221 -22.92 3.11 -6.09
CA THR A 221 -23.43 4.45 -5.71
C THR A 221 -24.79 4.43 -5.05
N ASP A 222 -25.61 3.40 -5.28
CA ASP A 222 -26.93 3.23 -4.66
C ASP A 222 -26.98 1.92 -3.86
N PHE A 223 -27.12 2.05 -2.56
CA PHE A 223 -27.19 0.97 -1.59
C PHE A 223 -28.56 0.84 -0.92
N SER A 224 -29.58 1.47 -1.51
CA SER A 224 -30.94 1.47 -0.94
C SER A 224 -31.51 0.06 -0.80
N VAL A 225 -31.29 -0.81 -1.79
CA VAL A 225 -31.80 -2.20 -1.76
C VAL A 225 -31.13 -3.03 -0.67
N PRO A 226 -29.79 -3.14 -0.59
CA PRO A 226 -29.16 -3.89 0.50
C PRO A 226 -29.46 -3.32 1.89
N LEU A 227 -29.59 -2.00 2.03
CA LEU A 227 -29.98 -1.38 3.29
C LEU A 227 -31.44 -1.71 3.70
N GLN A 228 -32.38 -1.72 2.74
CA GLN A 228 -33.75 -2.14 3.00
C GLN A 228 -33.83 -3.61 3.41
N GLN A 229 -33.04 -4.48 2.78
CA GLN A 229 -32.96 -5.90 3.13
C GLN A 229 -32.41 -6.09 4.54
N ALA A 230 -31.33 -5.39 4.89
CA ALA A 230 -30.74 -5.42 6.23
C ALA A 230 -31.74 -4.95 7.28
N GLN A 231 -32.43 -3.83 7.04
CA GLN A 231 -33.46 -3.29 7.94
C GLN A 231 -34.63 -4.25 8.11
N ALA A 232 -35.16 -4.82 7.01
CA ALA A 232 -36.28 -5.75 7.04
C ALA A 232 -35.93 -7.07 7.75
N ALA A 233 -34.68 -7.52 7.66
CA ALA A 233 -34.17 -8.69 8.37
C ALA A 233 -33.89 -8.43 9.84
N GLY A 234 -34.00 -7.18 10.29
CA GLY A 234 -33.77 -6.79 11.69
C GLY A 234 -32.26 -6.82 12.06
N ALA A 235 -31.39 -6.51 11.14
CA ALA A 235 -29.97 -6.42 11.45
C ALA A 235 -29.70 -5.29 12.44
N GLU A 236 -29.01 -5.63 13.52
CA GLU A 236 -28.59 -4.73 14.60
C GLU A 236 -27.29 -4.00 14.22
N LEU A 237 -26.45 -4.68 13.43
CA LEU A 237 -25.17 -4.21 12.94
C LEU A 237 -25.05 -4.50 11.44
N VAL A 238 -24.44 -3.56 10.71
CA VAL A 238 -24.04 -3.73 9.30
C VAL A 238 -22.53 -3.78 9.23
N PHE A 239 -22.00 -4.94 8.85
CA PHE A 239 -20.57 -5.13 8.61
C PHE A 239 -20.19 -4.68 7.18
N LEU A 240 -19.16 -3.85 7.06
CA LEU A 240 -18.72 -3.20 5.84
C LEU A 240 -17.26 -3.53 5.53
N PRO A 241 -16.93 -4.72 5.00
CA PRO A 241 -15.58 -5.06 4.56
C PRO A 241 -15.28 -4.42 3.19
N ILE A 242 -15.25 -3.10 3.14
CA ILE A 242 -15.16 -2.27 1.94
C ILE A 242 -14.31 -1.03 2.20
N TYR A 243 -14.04 -0.23 1.17
CA TYR A 243 -13.30 1.01 1.29
C TYR A 243 -14.17 2.19 1.74
N TYR A 244 -13.53 3.23 2.25
CA TYR A 244 -14.15 4.38 2.91
C TYR A 244 -15.14 5.15 2.03
N THR A 245 -14.93 5.20 0.71
CA THR A 245 -15.81 5.95 -0.19
C THR A 245 -17.20 5.34 -0.24
N GLU A 246 -17.31 4.05 -0.50
CA GLU A 246 -18.57 3.33 -0.55
C GLU A 246 -19.22 3.26 0.85
N ALA A 247 -18.42 3.08 1.90
CA ALA A 247 -18.90 3.11 3.27
C ALA A 247 -19.55 4.45 3.63
N SER A 248 -18.98 5.58 3.22
CA SER A 248 -19.57 6.90 3.44
C SER A 248 -20.95 7.07 2.79
N LEU A 249 -21.10 6.52 1.59
CA LEU A 249 -22.40 6.52 0.88
C LEU A 249 -23.42 5.63 1.57
N ILE A 250 -23.03 4.43 2.00
CA ILE A 250 -23.91 3.50 2.72
C ILE A 250 -24.41 4.12 4.01
N ILE A 251 -23.53 4.67 4.84
CA ILE A 251 -23.88 5.30 6.12
C ILE A 251 -24.80 6.51 5.88
N THR A 252 -24.49 7.33 4.88
CA THR A 252 -25.32 8.49 4.50
C THR A 252 -26.71 8.07 4.02
N GLN A 253 -26.80 7.02 3.21
CA GLN A 253 -28.08 6.52 2.70
C GLN A 253 -28.92 5.87 3.81
N ALA A 254 -28.30 5.08 4.67
CA ALA A 254 -28.97 4.51 5.85
C ALA A 254 -29.60 5.60 6.74
N ASN A 255 -28.86 6.68 7.01
CA ASN A 255 -29.35 7.81 7.77
C ASN A 255 -30.55 8.48 7.08
N LYS A 256 -30.50 8.70 5.76
CA LYS A 256 -31.61 9.27 4.98
C LYS A 256 -32.87 8.39 5.00
N MET A 257 -32.70 7.07 5.12
CA MET A 257 -33.80 6.10 5.23
C MET A 257 -34.36 5.99 6.65
N GLY A 258 -33.76 6.66 7.64
CA GLY A 258 -34.10 6.50 9.05
C GLY A 258 -33.70 5.14 9.62
N TYR A 259 -32.78 4.43 8.96
CA TYR A 259 -32.19 3.20 9.44
C TYR A 259 -30.88 3.53 10.17
N ALA A 260 -30.80 3.19 11.43
CA ALA A 260 -29.68 3.54 12.30
C ALA A 260 -29.08 2.31 12.99
N PRO A 261 -28.53 1.34 12.23
CA PRO A 261 -27.81 0.22 12.80
C PRO A 261 -26.47 0.69 13.38
N GLN A 262 -25.80 -0.19 14.12
CA GLN A 262 -24.37 -0.04 14.31
C GLN A 262 -23.66 -0.41 13.01
N PHE A 263 -22.66 0.37 12.60
CA PHE A 263 -21.77 -0.01 11.51
C PHE A 263 -20.45 -0.54 12.06
N PHE A 264 -19.87 -1.51 11.39
CA PHE A 264 -18.57 -2.08 11.72
C PHE A 264 -17.81 -2.40 10.43
N GLY A 265 -16.50 -2.19 10.39
CA GLY A 265 -15.68 -2.47 9.21
C GLY A 265 -14.24 -2.80 9.58
N CYS A 266 -13.38 -2.78 8.60
CA CYS A 266 -11.97 -3.13 8.68
C CYS A 266 -11.09 -1.90 8.36
N ASP A 267 -9.80 -2.11 8.15
CA ASP A 267 -8.83 -1.06 7.81
C ASP A 267 -9.25 -0.21 6.58
N GLY A 268 -10.00 -0.80 5.65
CA GLY A 268 -10.57 -0.08 4.49
C GLY A 268 -11.52 1.06 4.85
N LEU A 269 -11.96 1.20 6.10
CA LEU A 269 -12.71 2.38 6.55
C LEU A 269 -11.82 3.53 7.01
N ASP A 270 -10.50 3.35 7.08
CA ASP A 270 -9.60 4.45 7.39
C ASP A 270 -9.66 5.51 6.27
N GLY A 271 -9.90 6.76 6.67
CA GLY A 271 -10.18 7.85 5.73
C GLY A 271 -11.65 8.25 5.63
N LEU A 272 -12.60 7.46 6.20
CA LEU A 272 -14.04 7.75 6.16
C LEU A 272 -14.38 9.19 6.59
N ILE A 273 -13.79 9.65 7.68
CA ILE A 273 -14.01 11.02 8.18
C ILE A 273 -13.38 12.12 7.31
N GLY A 274 -12.50 11.77 6.38
CA GLY A 274 -11.88 12.66 5.41
C GLY A 274 -12.63 12.74 4.08
N VAL A 275 -13.70 11.98 3.90
CA VAL A 275 -14.49 12.02 2.67
C VAL A 275 -15.19 13.37 2.53
N GLU A 276 -15.04 13.99 1.35
CA GLU A 276 -15.66 15.29 1.07
C GLU A 276 -17.18 15.20 1.23
N ASN A 277 -17.77 16.19 1.93
CA ASN A 277 -19.20 16.29 2.22
C ASN A 277 -19.79 15.14 3.07
N PHE A 278 -18.99 14.28 3.67
CA PHE A 278 -19.47 13.30 4.63
C PHE A 278 -19.77 13.98 5.98
N ASP A 279 -20.95 13.74 6.50
CA ASP A 279 -21.32 14.19 7.85
C ASP A 279 -20.63 13.31 8.90
N GLN A 280 -19.53 13.82 9.46
CA GLN A 280 -18.71 13.09 10.44
C GLN A 280 -19.51 12.69 11.70
N SER A 281 -20.61 13.38 12.04
CA SER A 281 -21.46 13.02 13.17
C SER A 281 -22.12 11.67 12.99
N LEU A 282 -22.25 11.19 11.75
CA LEU A 282 -22.78 9.86 11.44
C LEU A 282 -21.77 8.73 11.75
N ALA A 283 -20.49 9.07 11.86
CA ALA A 283 -19.46 8.10 12.26
C ALA A 283 -19.35 7.97 13.79
N GLU A 284 -19.78 8.97 14.57
CA GLU A 284 -19.67 8.92 16.03
C GLU A 284 -20.72 7.98 16.65
N GLY A 285 -20.23 6.97 17.37
CA GLY A 285 -21.05 6.01 18.12
C GLY A 285 -21.89 5.06 17.27
N ARG A 286 -21.75 5.10 15.94
CA ARG A 286 -22.48 4.27 14.99
C ARG A 286 -21.58 3.52 14.01
N ALA A 287 -20.40 4.02 13.75
CA ALA A 287 -19.44 3.41 12.85
C ALA A 287 -18.19 3.07 13.62
N VAL A 288 -17.84 1.84 13.49
CA VAL A 288 -16.55 1.24 13.72
C VAL A 288 -15.65 1.84 14.76
N ASP A 289 -15.21 0.93 15.48
CA ASP A 289 -14.15 0.99 16.41
C ASP A 289 -12.90 1.73 15.92
N ARG A 290 -12.96 3.03 16.12
CA ARG A 290 -11.80 3.74 16.61
C ARG A 290 -11.97 3.83 18.10
N ASP A 291 -11.08 3.19 18.85
CA ASP A 291 -11.01 3.48 20.25
C ASP A 291 -11.01 5.00 20.44
N ARG A 292 -11.50 5.48 21.57
CA ARG A 292 -11.56 6.92 21.91
C ARG A 292 -10.20 7.64 21.77
N ALA A 293 -9.14 6.94 21.42
CA ALA A 293 -7.78 7.42 21.21
C ALA A 293 -7.39 7.50 19.72
N GLY A 294 -8.28 7.19 18.77
CA GLY A 294 -8.00 7.28 17.33
C GLY A 294 -7.11 6.16 16.80
N ARG A 295 -6.94 5.10 17.57
CA ARG A 295 -6.30 3.88 17.09
C ARG A 295 -7.34 2.99 16.44
N VAL A 296 -7.08 2.55 15.24
CA VAL A 296 -7.68 1.32 14.71
C VAL A 296 -7.27 0.25 15.71
N HIS A 297 -8.22 -0.47 16.31
CA HIS A 297 -7.85 -1.64 17.09
C HIS A 297 -7.05 -2.54 16.17
N ASP A 298 -5.77 -2.55 16.44
CA ASP A 298 -4.82 -3.46 15.87
C ASP A 298 -5.42 -4.87 16.00
N CYS A 299 -5.56 -5.57 14.91
CA CYS A 299 -6.00 -6.95 14.90
C CYS A 299 -4.92 -7.80 15.57
N GLY A 300 -4.81 -7.65 16.87
CA GLY A 300 -4.12 -8.49 17.81
C GLY A 300 -2.61 -8.61 17.64
N ASP A 301 -1.92 -8.40 18.74
CA ASP A 301 -0.64 -9.02 19.13
C ASP A 301 0.36 -9.37 18.00
N CYS A 302 0.72 -8.38 17.16
CA CYS A 302 1.97 -8.50 16.38
C CYS A 302 3.21 -8.09 17.19
N ASP A 303 3.03 -7.55 18.38
CA ASP A 303 4.13 -7.00 19.20
C ASP A 303 4.40 -7.81 20.47
N ARG A 304 4.42 -9.12 20.42
CA ARG A 304 5.07 -9.89 21.49
C ARG A 304 5.66 -11.20 20.99
N HIS A 305 6.81 -11.12 20.35
CA HIS A 305 7.86 -12.10 20.55
C HIS A 305 9.20 -11.36 20.60
N ASP A 306 9.70 -11.23 21.81
CA ASP A 306 11.11 -10.99 22.12
C ASP A 306 12.04 -12.00 21.45
#